data_23624fe8567a05f48b1f5bd7930527a6
#
_entry.id   23624fe8567a05f48b1f5bd7930527a6
#
_cell.length_a   1.000
_cell.length_b   1.000
_cell.length_c   1.000
_cell.angle_alpha   90.00
_cell.angle_beta   90.00
_cell.angle_gamma   90.00
#
_symmetry.space_group_name_H-M   'P 1'
#
loop_
_entity.id
_entity.type
_entity.pdbx_description
1 polymer ?
#
loop_
_entity_poly.entity_id
_entity_poly.type
_entity_poly.pdbx_seq_one_letter_code
_entity_poly.pdbx_strand_id
1 'polypeptide(L)'
;MDGWVYENNIYQIWPLGKTSEKYESAGRGPGVISTGNGDYGGASYGCYQMSSNLGVVQKYIQSSKFKEFFSGLNPATKEFNVVWQDIASRYPQEFREEQHQFIKRTHYDIQIGHLRGKGLLFEHNRAAVHDLIWSTSVQFGGRTNLIFNALNGQNMESMTDKDIIILVQDYKLVNTERLFKSSPSWWSDLKKRAVSEKKALLELEIDGLEVDIK
;
A
#
# COMPACT_ATOMS: atom_id res chain seq x y z
N MET A 1 52.51 0.96 1.69
CA MET A 1 51.46 1.16 2.72
C MET A 1 50.17 1.55 1.98
N ASP A 2 49.43 0.53 1.59
CA ASP A 2 48.29 0.72 0.70
C ASP A 2 47.03 0.82 1.57
N GLY A 3 46.53 2.04 1.65
CA GLY A 3 45.30 2.34 2.38
C GLY A 3 44.09 1.78 1.63
N TRP A 4 43.47 0.73 2.17
CA TRP A 4 42.16 0.26 1.74
C TRP A 4 41.11 1.24 2.21
N VAL A 5 40.59 2.04 1.27
CA VAL A 5 39.40 2.85 1.50
C VAL A 5 38.20 1.89 1.41
N TYR A 6 37.61 1.52 2.56
CA TYR A 6 36.30 0.92 2.59
C TYR A 6 35.27 2.01 2.25
N GLU A 7 34.82 2.07 1.02
CA GLU A 7 33.61 2.80 0.68
C GLU A 7 32.47 2.17 1.47
N ASN A 8 31.93 2.93 2.42
CA ASN A 8 30.68 2.61 3.10
C ASN A 8 29.53 2.69 2.08
N ASN A 9 29.29 1.64 1.34
CA ASN A 9 28.05 1.45 0.61
C ASN A 9 26.94 1.21 1.64
N ILE A 10 26.43 2.27 2.19
CA ILE A 10 25.14 2.25 2.90
C ILE A 10 24.09 2.07 1.80
N TYR A 11 23.67 0.84 1.57
CA TYR A 11 22.51 0.57 0.73
C TYR A 11 21.33 1.28 1.36
N GLN A 12 20.82 2.33 0.71
CA GLN A 12 19.59 2.97 1.14
C GLN A 12 18.45 2.01 0.82
N ILE A 13 17.92 1.39 1.87
CA ILE A 13 16.76 0.51 1.76
C ILE A 13 15.50 1.38 1.70
N TRP A 14 14.72 1.20 0.64
CA TRP A 14 13.46 1.91 0.46
C TRP A 14 12.36 1.30 1.34
N PRO A 15 11.61 2.09 2.11
CA PRO A 15 10.45 1.59 2.86
C PRO A 15 9.32 1.23 1.91
N LEU A 16 8.90 -0.04 1.90
CA LEU A 16 7.83 -0.54 1.04
C LEU A 16 6.55 0.30 1.19
N GLY A 17 5.93 0.68 0.08
CA GLY A 17 4.69 1.45 0.04
C GLY A 17 4.84 2.95 0.24
N LYS A 18 6.07 3.45 0.36
CA LYS A 18 6.34 4.87 0.61
C LYS A 18 5.82 5.79 -0.50
N THR A 19 5.87 5.34 -1.75
CA THR A 19 5.38 6.12 -2.90
C THR A 19 3.89 6.43 -2.80
N SER A 20 3.08 5.51 -2.26
CA SER A 20 1.62 5.66 -2.17
C SER A 20 1.13 6.22 -0.82
N GLU A 21 2.00 6.37 0.19
CA GLU A 21 1.64 6.81 1.54
C GLU A 21 0.78 8.08 1.55
N LYS A 22 1.09 9.05 0.68
CA LYS A 22 0.35 10.32 0.56
C LYS A 22 -1.12 10.15 0.15
N TYR A 23 -1.47 9.06 -0.55
CA TYR A 23 -2.83 8.78 -0.98
C TYR A 23 -3.64 8.00 0.06
N GLU A 24 -2.97 7.34 0.98
CA GLU A 24 -3.58 6.45 1.97
C GLU A 24 -3.95 7.18 3.25
N SER A 25 -3.04 7.99 3.78
CA SER A 25 -3.28 8.73 5.03
C SER A 25 -3.23 10.25 4.88
N ALA A 26 -2.89 10.76 3.69
CA ALA A 26 -2.55 12.17 3.50
C ALA A 26 -1.50 12.67 4.52
N GLY A 27 -0.61 11.77 4.97
CA GLY A 27 0.43 12.06 5.95
C GLY A 27 -0.04 12.23 7.40
N ARG A 28 -1.33 11.97 7.70
CA ARG A 28 -1.92 12.27 9.02
C ARG A 28 -1.56 11.30 10.16
N GLY A 29 -0.99 10.14 9.85
CA GLY A 29 -0.47 9.24 10.89
C GLY A 29 -1.43 8.15 11.41
N PRO A 30 -0.95 7.31 12.35
CA PRO A 30 -1.65 6.09 12.76
C PRO A 30 -2.90 6.33 13.60
N GLY A 31 -3.02 7.50 14.23
CA GLY A 31 -4.17 7.87 15.06
C GLY A 31 -5.35 8.47 14.31
N VAL A 32 -5.27 8.62 12.99
CA VAL A 32 -6.34 9.22 12.18
C VAL A 32 -7.62 8.39 12.28
N ILE A 33 -8.72 9.08 12.49
CA ILE A 33 -10.07 8.53 12.44
C ILE A 33 -10.90 9.41 11.51
N SER A 34 -11.46 8.81 10.47
CA SER A 34 -12.45 9.43 9.59
C SER A 34 -13.85 9.01 10.03
N THR A 35 -14.78 9.94 10.13
CA THR A 35 -16.12 9.67 10.67
C THR A 35 -16.99 8.82 9.74
N GLY A 36 -16.63 8.72 8.44
CA GLY A 36 -17.37 7.93 7.47
C GLY A 36 -18.79 8.45 7.19
N ASN A 37 -19.09 9.72 7.49
CA ASN A 37 -20.41 10.31 7.19
C ASN A 37 -20.66 10.25 5.68
N GLY A 38 -21.68 9.48 5.28
CA GLY A 38 -22.03 9.26 3.87
C GLY A 38 -21.19 8.20 3.15
N ASP A 39 -20.24 7.54 3.83
CA ASP A 39 -19.43 6.45 3.27
C ASP A 39 -20.01 5.10 3.68
N TYR A 40 -20.15 4.20 2.69
CA TYR A 40 -20.60 2.80 2.92
C TYR A 40 -19.62 2.05 3.87
N GLY A 41 -18.34 2.40 3.85
CA GLY A 41 -17.30 1.82 4.70
C GLY A 41 -17.41 2.15 6.18
N GLY A 42 -18.23 3.14 6.56
CA GLY A 42 -18.32 3.64 7.93
C GLY A 42 -17.07 4.39 8.38
N ALA A 43 -16.81 4.47 9.68
CA ALA A 43 -15.59 5.06 10.21
C ALA A 43 -14.36 4.29 9.72
N SER A 44 -13.31 5.04 9.37
CA SER A 44 -12.05 4.52 8.87
C SER A 44 -10.90 4.90 9.79
N TYR A 45 -9.93 4.00 9.99
CA TYR A 45 -8.92 4.08 11.03
C TYR A 45 -7.50 3.97 10.50
N GLY A 46 -6.62 4.82 11.04
CA GLY A 46 -5.17 4.74 10.85
C GLY A 46 -4.66 5.17 9.49
N CYS A 47 -3.40 4.88 9.25
CA CYS A 47 -2.68 5.26 8.03
C CYS A 47 -3.35 4.72 6.75
N TYR A 48 -4.00 3.57 6.84
CA TYR A 48 -4.58 2.84 5.70
C TYR A 48 -6.10 2.91 5.65
N GLN A 49 -6.72 3.79 6.43
CA GLN A 49 -8.16 4.01 6.44
C GLN A 49 -8.96 2.69 6.53
N MET A 50 -8.58 1.85 7.51
CA MET A 50 -9.22 0.56 7.74
C MET A 50 -10.69 0.72 8.11
N SER A 51 -11.58 0.23 7.26
CA SER A 51 -13.03 0.40 7.38
C SER A 51 -13.62 -0.39 8.56
N SER A 52 -14.52 0.25 9.31
CA SER A 52 -15.27 -0.39 10.39
C SER A 52 -16.39 -1.29 9.86
N ASN A 53 -17.16 -0.82 8.88
CA ASN A 53 -18.32 -1.56 8.34
C ASN A 53 -17.91 -2.81 7.55
N LEU A 54 -16.73 -2.78 6.89
CA LEU A 54 -16.19 -3.93 6.17
C LEU A 54 -15.40 -4.88 7.08
N GLY A 55 -15.33 -4.60 8.37
CA GLY A 55 -14.68 -5.45 9.35
C GLY A 55 -13.13 -5.44 9.27
N VAL A 56 -12.52 -4.48 8.56
CA VAL A 56 -11.06 -4.44 8.38
C VAL A 56 -10.36 -4.05 9.67
N VAL A 57 -10.85 -3.00 10.35
CA VAL A 57 -10.27 -2.58 11.65
C VAL A 57 -10.46 -3.64 12.72
N GLN A 58 -11.58 -4.38 12.72
CA GLN A 58 -11.81 -5.50 13.64
C GLN A 58 -10.75 -6.61 13.44
N LYS A 59 -10.49 -6.99 12.18
CA LYS A 59 -9.45 -7.98 11.84
C LYS A 59 -8.05 -7.50 12.24
N TYR A 60 -7.77 -6.21 12.04
CA TYR A 60 -6.52 -5.61 12.50
C TYR A 60 -6.38 -5.76 14.01
N ILE A 61 -7.36 -5.31 14.80
CA ILE A 61 -7.32 -5.39 16.27
C ILE A 61 -7.14 -6.84 16.76
N GLN A 62 -7.82 -7.81 16.16
CA GLN A 62 -7.67 -9.22 16.54
C GLN A 62 -6.24 -9.75 16.40
N SER A 63 -5.47 -9.21 15.46
CA SER A 63 -4.06 -9.59 15.22
C SER A 63 -3.04 -8.66 15.89
N SER A 64 -3.50 -7.57 16.50
CA SER A 64 -2.66 -6.52 17.09
C SER A 64 -2.14 -6.92 18.47
N LYS A 65 -0.91 -6.50 18.80
CA LYS A 65 -0.38 -6.59 20.17
C LYS A 65 -1.14 -5.68 21.14
N PHE A 66 -1.88 -4.70 20.63
CA PHE A 66 -2.72 -3.79 21.41
C PHE A 66 -4.15 -4.29 21.62
N LYS A 67 -4.50 -5.52 21.19
CA LYS A 67 -5.88 -6.04 21.20
C LYS A 67 -6.55 -5.95 22.57
N GLU A 68 -5.81 -6.17 23.66
CA GLU A 68 -6.37 -6.17 25.01
C GLU A 68 -6.92 -4.80 25.43
N PHE A 69 -6.34 -3.70 24.92
CA PHE A 69 -6.87 -2.34 25.17
C PHE A 69 -8.25 -2.11 24.55
N PHE A 70 -8.62 -2.88 23.54
CA PHE A 70 -9.89 -2.82 22.84
C PHE A 70 -10.90 -3.86 23.31
N SER A 71 -10.61 -4.58 24.40
CA SER A 71 -11.50 -5.63 24.91
C SER A 71 -12.89 -5.07 25.24
N GLY A 72 -13.93 -5.67 24.67
CA GLY A 72 -15.33 -5.24 24.84
C GLY A 72 -15.71 -3.96 24.10
N LEU A 73 -14.81 -3.33 23.32
CA LEU A 73 -15.08 -2.11 22.57
C LEU A 73 -15.40 -2.41 21.10
N ASN A 74 -16.31 -1.64 20.53
CA ASN A 74 -16.70 -1.74 19.12
C ASN A 74 -16.17 -0.53 18.34
N PRO A 75 -15.62 -0.72 17.13
CA PRO A 75 -15.28 0.38 16.25
C PRO A 75 -16.46 1.33 16.00
N ALA A 76 -16.14 2.58 15.70
CA ALA A 76 -17.09 3.68 15.52
C ALA A 76 -17.78 4.16 16.81
N THR A 77 -17.44 3.62 17.98
CA THR A 77 -17.86 4.17 19.28
C THR A 77 -16.86 5.20 19.81
N LYS A 78 -17.35 6.08 20.69
CA LYS A 78 -16.50 7.10 21.33
C LYS A 78 -15.37 6.46 22.16
N GLU A 79 -15.69 5.41 22.89
CA GLU A 79 -14.77 4.68 23.76
C GLU A 79 -13.66 4.03 22.93
N PHE A 80 -13.97 3.38 21.82
CA PHE A 80 -13.00 2.81 20.91
C PHE A 80 -12.09 3.90 20.32
N ASN A 81 -12.67 5.03 19.90
CA ASN A 81 -11.92 6.14 19.31
C ASN A 81 -10.93 6.75 20.31
N VAL A 82 -11.31 6.88 21.57
CA VAL A 82 -10.42 7.38 22.64
C VAL A 82 -9.24 6.43 22.84
N VAL A 83 -9.47 5.11 22.90
CA VAL A 83 -8.40 4.12 23.05
C VAL A 83 -7.49 4.11 21.82
N TRP A 84 -8.05 4.20 20.60
CA TRP A 84 -7.26 4.28 19.37
C TRP A 84 -6.29 5.46 19.36
N GLN A 85 -6.79 6.66 19.74
CA GLN A 85 -5.99 7.87 19.79
C GLN A 85 -4.96 7.85 20.92
N ASP A 86 -5.30 7.27 22.08
CA ASP A 86 -4.35 7.12 23.19
C ASP A 86 -3.17 6.22 22.80
N ILE A 87 -3.43 5.07 22.17
CA ILE A 87 -2.37 4.17 21.68
C ILE A 87 -1.51 4.89 20.64
N ALA A 88 -2.12 5.58 19.67
CA ALA A 88 -1.39 6.32 18.65
C ALA A 88 -0.52 7.44 19.22
N SER A 89 -0.95 8.08 20.32
CA SER A 89 -0.18 9.09 21.02
C SER A 89 0.99 8.51 21.81
N ARG A 90 0.79 7.38 22.50
CA ARG A 90 1.80 6.75 23.38
C ARG A 90 2.81 5.90 22.62
N TYR A 91 2.39 5.29 21.52
CA TYR A 91 3.18 4.34 20.72
C TYR A 91 3.14 4.66 19.22
N PRO A 92 3.43 5.89 18.77
CA PRO A 92 3.15 6.33 17.40
C PRO A 92 3.89 5.52 16.33
N GLN A 93 5.15 5.19 16.57
CA GLN A 93 5.97 4.44 15.62
C GLN A 93 5.56 2.97 15.56
N GLU A 94 5.43 2.33 16.72
CA GLU A 94 5.05 0.93 16.82
C GLU A 94 3.64 0.68 16.27
N PHE A 95 2.71 1.60 16.54
CA PHE A 95 1.33 1.51 16.06
C PHE A 95 1.23 1.71 14.54
N ARG A 96 2.07 2.62 13.98
CA ARG A 96 2.22 2.78 12.53
C ARG A 96 2.79 1.53 11.89
N GLU A 97 3.88 0.99 12.43
CA GLU A 97 4.54 -0.20 11.90
C GLU A 97 3.60 -1.41 11.92
N GLU A 98 2.86 -1.61 12.98
CA GLU A 98 1.91 -2.71 13.10
C GLU A 98 0.77 -2.63 12.07
N GLN A 99 0.25 -1.41 11.82
CA GLN A 99 -0.72 -1.16 10.75
C GLN A 99 -0.11 -1.46 9.37
N HIS A 100 1.13 -1.05 9.15
CA HIS A 100 1.86 -1.33 7.91
C HIS A 100 2.02 -2.84 7.68
N GLN A 101 2.50 -3.57 8.69
CA GLN A 101 2.67 -5.02 8.62
C GLN A 101 1.33 -5.77 8.43
N PHE A 102 0.24 -5.25 8.99
CA PHE A 102 -1.09 -5.82 8.74
C PHE A 102 -1.48 -5.68 7.27
N ILE A 103 -1.31 -4.50 6.68
CA ILE A 103 -1.61 -4.26 5.25
C ILE A 103 -0.66 -5.05 4.36
N LYS A 104 0.64 -5.14 4.71
CA LYS A 104 1.59 -6.00 3.99
C LYS A 104 1.06 -7.42 3.88
N ARG A 105 0.72 -8.06 5.00
CA ARG A 105 0.24 -9.46 5.03
C ARG A 105 -1.09 -9.66 4.32
N THR A 106 -2.01 -8.69 4.41
CA THR A 106 -3.37 -8.85 3.90
C THR A 106 -3.57 -8.40 2.46
N HIS A 107 -2.64 -7.59 1.93
CA HIS A 107 -2.72 -7.05 0.57
C HIS A 107 -1.49 -7.40 -0.26
N TYR A 108 -0.31 -6.91 0.10
CA TYR A 108 0.90 -7.06 -0.69
C TYR A 108 1.35 -8.52 -0.82
N ASP A 109 1.52 -9.24 0.29
CA ASP A 109 1.98 -10.64 0.26
C ASP A 109 0.97 -11.55 -0.45
N ILE A 110 -0.34 -11.26 -0.29
CA ILE A 110 -1.41 -11.95 -1.04
C ILE A 110 -1.28 -11.69 -2.53
N GLN A 111 -1.00 -10.44 -2.93
CA GLN A 111 -0.84 -10.08 -4.35
C GLN A 111 0.40 -10.72 -4.96
N ILE A 112 1.53 -10.72 -4.27
CA ILE A 112 2.75 -11.42 -4.70
C ILE A 112 2.46 -12.91 -4.94
N GLY A 113 1.82 -13.57 -3.98
CA GLY A 113 1.42 -14.97 -4.12
C GLY A 113 0.45 -15.22 -5.28
N HIS A 114 -0.49 -14.30 -5.49
CA HIS A 114 -1.45 -14.37 -6.59
C HIS A 114 -0.78 -14.23 -7.97
N LEU A 115 0.14 -13.27 -8.12
CA LEU A 115 0.91 -13.06 -9.35
C LEU A 115 1.85 -14.23 -9.64
N ARG A 116 2.54 -14.75 -8.60
CA ARG A 116 3.38 -15.95 -8.71
C ARG A 116 2.56 -17.15 -9.21
N GLY A 117 1.35 -17.36 -8.68
CA GLY A 117 0.44 -18.42 -9.12
C GLY A 117 0.00 -18.29 -10.59
N LYS A 118 0.20 -17.12 -11.21
CA LYS A 118 -0.04 -16.83 -12.63
C LYS A 118 1.23 -16.81 -13.48
N GLY A 119 2.37 -17.20 -12.91
CA GLY A 119 3.66 -17.25 -13.60
C GLY A 119 4.39 -15.90 -13.66
N LEU A 120 3.94 -14.88 -12.94
CA LEU A 120 4.62 -13.59 -12.85
C LEU A 120 5.48 -13.53 -11.57
N LEU A 121 6.80 -13.42 -11.74
CA LEU A 121 7.79 -13.41 -10.68
C LEU A 121 8.40 -12.00 -10.57
N PHE A 122 8.46 -11.46 -9.37
CA PHE A 122 8.93 -10.10 -9.10
C PHE A 122 10.04 -10.03 -8.03
N GLU A 123 10.62 -11.18 -7.64
CA GLU A 123 11.61 -11.27 -6.56
C GLU A 123 12.91 -10.50 -6.84
N HIS A 124 13.23 -10.26 -8.10
CA HIS A 124 14.44 -9.58 -8.53
C HIS A 124 14.22 -8.13 -8.99
N ASN A 125 12.98 -7.64 -8.89
CA ASN A 125 12.67 -6.26 -9.22
C ASN A 125 13.05 -5.33 -8.07
N ARG A 126 13.30 -4.06 -8.41
CA ARG A 126 13.69 -3.02 -7.44
C ARG A 126 12.49 -2.42 -6.72
N ALA A 127 12.75 -1.54 -5.78
CA ALA A 127 11.77 -0.90 -4.92
C ALA A 127 10.57 -0.31 -5.67
N ALA A 128 10.80 0.29 -6.83
CA ALA A 128 9.73 0.92 -7.62
C ALA A 128 8.63 -0.07 -8.08
N VAL A 129 9.01 -1.29 -8.49
CA VAL A 129 8.04 -2.32 -8.87
C VAL A 129 7.32 -2.88 -7.64
N HIS A 130 8.03 -3.06 -6.54
CA HIS A 130 7.40 -3.49 -5.29
C HIS A 130 6.39 -2.46 -4.75
N ASP A 131 6.70 -1.15 -4.84
CA ASP A 131 5.78 -0.07 -4.51
C ASP A 131 4.57 0.00 -5.46
N LEU A 132 4.76 -0.28 -6.75
CA LEU A 132 3.67 -0.44 -7.72
C LEU A 132 2.71 -1.56 -7.31
N ILE A 133 3.26 -2.73 -6.92
CA ILE A 133 2.48 -3.90 -6.48
C ILE A 133 1.75 -3.57 -5.18
N TRP A 134 2.44 -2.93 -4.21
CA TRP A 134 1.85 -2.47 -2.97
C TRP A 134 0.64 -1.57 -3.22
N SER A 135 0.85 -0.44 -3.89
CA SER A 135 -0.21 0.53 -4.19
C SER A 135 -1.39 -0.11 -4.93
N THR A 136 -1.11 -0.99 -5.90
CA THR A 136 -2.16 -1.70 -6.64
C THR A 136 -2.95 -2.64 -5.73
N SER A 137 -2.27 -3.38 -4.85
CA SER A 137 -2.91 -4.31 -3.92
C SER A 137 -3.77 -3.60 -2.87
N VAL A 138 -3.32 -2.46 -2.36
CA VAL A 138 -4.08 -1.64 -1.40
C VAL A 138 -5.32 -1.04 -2.06
N GLN A 139 -5.18 -0.53 -3.28
CA GLN A 139 -6.27 0.13 -4.00
C GLN A 139 -7.34 -0.83 -4.54
N PHE A 140 -6.95 -2.04 -4.98
CA PHE A 140 -7.82 -3.00 -5.69
C PHE A 140 -7.99 -4.33 -4.98
N GLY A 141 -7.36 -4.51 -3.82
CA GLY A 141 -7.35 -5.76 -3.06
C GLY A 141 -6.21 -6.71 -3.46
N GLY A 142 -5.76 -7.51 -2.49
CA GLY A 142 -4.60 -8.40 -2.64
C GLY A 142 -4.75 -9.55 -3.65
N ARG A 143 -5.94 -9.78 -4.22
CA ARG A 143 -6.19 -10.78 -5.28
C ARG A 143 -6.63 -10.16 -6.59
N THR A 144 -6.36 -8.87 -6.81
CA THR A 144 -6.69 -8.22 -8.06
C THR A 144 -5.93 -8.80 -9.25
N ASN A 145 -6.59 -8.91 -10.39
CA ASN A 145 -5.96 -9.32 -11.66
C ASN A 145 -5.38 -8.11 -12.44
N LEU A 146 -5.36 -6.91 -11.87
CA LEU A 146 -5.02 -5.70 -12.62
C LEU A 146 -3.62 -5.79 -13.23
N ILE A 147 -2.60 -6.14 -12.43
CA ILE A 147 -1.21 -6.24 -12.90
C ILE A 147 -1.10 -7.37 -13.93
N PHE A 148 -1.66 -8.54 -13.65
CA PHE A 148 -1.68 -9.64 -14.61
C PHE A 148 -2.31 -9.22 -15.94
N ASN A 149 -3.45 -8.54 -15.93
CA ASN A 149 -4.13 -8.09 -17.14
C ASN A 149 -3.34 -7.02 -17.91
N ALA A 150 -2.64 -6.13 -17.19
CA ALA A 150 -1.79 -5.11 -17.79
C ALA A 150 -0.56 -5.68 -18.50
N LEU A 151 -0.03 -6.79 -17.98
CA LEU A 151 1.18 -7.45 -18.50
C LEU A 151 0.86 -8.66 -19.40
N ASN A 152 -0.43 -8.94 -19.63
CA ASN A 152 -0.84 -10.09 -20.43
C ASN A 152 -0.31 -10.00 -21.87
N GLY A 153 0.31 -11.09 -22.33
CA GLY A 153 0.91 -11.17 -23.66
C GLY A 153 2.31 -10.54 -23.77
N GLN A 154 2.87 -10.01 -22.69
CA GLN A 154 4.24 -9.48 -22.66
C GLN A 154 5.26 -10.61 -22.36
N ASN A 155 6.46 -10.48 -22.91
CA ASN A 155 7.58 -11.34 -22.55
C ASN A 155 8.29 -10.74 -21.31
N MET A 156 7.98 -11.27 -20.13
CA MET A 156 8.52 -10.77 -18.85
C MET A 156 10.05 -10.84 -18.77
N GLU A 157 10.70 -11.81 -19.44
CA GLU A 157 12.17 -11.95 -19.41
C GLU A 157 12.90 -10.78 -20.08
N SER A 158 12.23 -10.10 -21.01
CA SER A 158 12.80 -8.93 -21.73
C SER A 158 12.33 -7.59 -21.19
N MET A 159 11.43 -7.57 -20.20
CA MET A 159 10.91 -6.32 -19.62
C MET A 159 11.84 -5.74 -18.56
N THR A 160 12.02 -4.43 -18.62
CA THR A 160 12.63 -3.67 -17.53
C THR A 160 11.61 -3.28 -16.47
N ASP A 161 12.07 -2.91 -15.27
CA ASP A 161 11.21 -2.34 -14.21
C ASP A 161 10.41 -1.14 -14.72
N LYS A 162 11.04 -0.29 -15.53
CA LYS A 162 10.41 0.85 -16.19
C LYS A 162 9.25 0.44 -17.09
N ASP A 163 9.41 -0.62 -17.90
CA ASP A 163 8.36 -1.10 -18.79
C ASP A 163 7.15 -1.60 -17.99
N ILE A 164 7.41 -2.35 -16.91
CA ILE A 164 6.38 -2.85 -16.00
C ILE A 164 5.58 -1.69 -15.40
N ILE A 165 6.28 -0.66 -14.87
CA ILE A 165 5.64 0.52 -14.27
C ILE A 165 4.77 1.25 -15.29
N ILE A 166 5.29 1.48 -16.50
CA ILE A 166 4.57 2.17 -17.58
C ILE A 166 3.29 1.42 -17.93
N LEU A 167 3.41 0.13 -18.24
CA LEU A 167 2.26 -0.67 -18.68
C LEU A 167 1.17 -0.76 -17.61
N VAL A 168 1.53 -0.99 -16.36
CA VAL A 168 0.53 -1.11 -15.29
C VAL A 168 -0.15 0.22 -14.99
N GLN A 169 0.59 1.32 -14.95
CA GLN A 169 0.01 2.63 -14.67
C GLN A 169 -0.83 3.16 -15.85
N ASP A 170 -0.40 2.91 -17.08
CA ASP A 170 -1.19 3.25 -18.27
C ASP A 170 -2.48 2.40 -18.36
N TYR A 171 -2.40 1.13 -17.98
CA TYR A 171 -3.59 0.29 -17.86
C TYR A 171 -4.59 0.84 -16.83
N LYS A 172 -4.11 1.29 -15.65
CA LYS A 172 -4.96 1.95 -14.65
C LYS A 172 -5.62 3.20 -15.22
N LEU A 173 -4.83 4.07 -15.87
CA LEU A 173 -5.30 5.34 -16.44
C LEU A 173 -6.38 5.13 -17.50
N VAL A 174 -6.10 4.28 -18.50
CA VAL A 174 -7.02 4.02 -19.61
C VAL A 174 -8.30 3.33 -19.16
N ASN A 175 -8.21 2.44 -18.16
CA ASN A 175 -9.33 1.66 -17.67
C ASN A 175 -10.01 2.26 -16.42
N THR A 176 -9.72 3.50 -16.03
CA THR A 176 -10.25 4.12 -14.81
C THR A 176 -11.77 3.98 -14.70
N GLU A 177 -12.51 4.28 -15.75
CA GLU A 177 -13.98 4.24 -15.76
C GLU A 177 -14.54 2.83 -15.57
N ARG A 178 -13.88 1.84 -16.14
CA ARG A 178 -14.24 0.42 -15.98
C ARG A 178 -13.87 -0.10 -14.59
N LEU A 179 -12.70 0.28 -14.08
CA LEU A 179 -12.20 -0.15 -12.77
C LEU A 179 -12.99 0.46 -11.61
N PHE A 180 -13.50 1.69 -11.78
CA PHE A 180 -14.25 2.45 -10.77
C PHE A 180 -15.66 2.78 -11.25
N LYS A 181 -16.34 1.82 -11.84
CA LYS A 181 -17.67 1.98 -12.44
C LYS A 181 -18.72 2.53 -11.44
N SER A 182 -18.62 2.18 -10.16
CA SER A 182 -19.54 2.64 -9.11
C SER A 182 -19.24 4.05 -8.59
N SER A 183 -18.16 4.68 -9.03
CA SER A 183 -17.68 5.96 -8.46
C SER A 183 -17.33 7.00 -9.55
N PRO A 184 -18.28 7.38 -10.44
CA PRO A 184 -17.98 8.27 -11.57
C PRO A 184 -17.44 9.63 -11.16
N SER A 185 -17.88 10.16 -10.01
CA SER A 185 -17.43 11.47 -9.49
C SER A 185 -15.93 11.50 -9.15
N TRP A 186 -15.29 10.35 -8.97
CA TRP A 186 -13.87 10.24 -8.63
C TRP A 186 -12.95 9.97 -9.82
N TRP A 187 -13.48 9.75 -11.03
CA TRP A 187 -12.64 9.37 -12.19
C TRP A 187 -11.55 10.39 -12.52
N SER A 188 -11.86 11.69 -12.45
CA SER A 188 -10.86 12.74 -12.70
C SER A 188 -9.68 12.64 -11.72
N ASP A 189 -9.95 12.49 -10.44
CA ASP A 189 -8.91 12.45 -9.42
C ASP A 189 -8.16 11.11 -9.43
N LEU A 190 -8.83 10.01 -9.75
CA LEU A 190 -8.20 8.70 -9.96
C LEU A 190 -7.25 8.69 -11.16
N LYS A 191 -7.62 9.35 -12.26
CA LYS A 191 -6.73 9.56 -13.43
C LYS A 191 -5.51 10.41 -13.05
N LYS A 192 -5.71 11.51 -12.31
CA LYS A 192 -4.60 12.34 -11.80
C LYS A 192 -3.67 11.54 -10.88
N ARG A 193 -4.25 10.71 -9.97
CA ARG A 193 -3.48 9.82 -9.10
C ARG A 193 -2.61 8.86 -9.92
N ALA A 194 -3.16 8.18 -10.94
CA ALA A 194 -2.41 7.25 -11.77
C ALA A 194 -1.21 7.93 -12.47
N VAL A 195 -1.41 9.14 -13.02
CA VAL A 195 -0.33 9.92 -13.63
C VAL A 195 0.73 10.34 -12.62
N SER A 196 0.33 10.88 -11.47
CA SER A 196 1.26 11.33 -10.43
C SER A 196 2.03 10.16 -9.80
N GLU A 197 1.39 9.01 -9.61
CA GLU A 197 2.02 7.80 -9.08
C GLU A 197 2.99 7.20 -10.09
N LYS A 198 2.63 7.15 -11.39
CA LYS A 198 3.55 6.76 -12.47
C LYS A 198 4.84 7.57 -12.44
N LYS A 199 4.72 8.91 -12.33
CA LYS A 199 5.88 9.80 -12.27
C LYS A 199 6.78 9.46 -11.08
N ALA A 200 6.21 9.34 -9.87
CA ALA A 200 6.96 9.05 -8.66
C ALA A 200 7.66 7.67 -8.70
N LEU A 201 6.99 6.65 -9.27
CA LEU A 201 7.57 5.32 -9.45
C LEU A 201 8.72 5.31 -10.46
N LEU A 202 8.62 6.08 -11.55
CA LEU A 202 9.71 6.22 -12.52
C LEU A 202 10.91 7.00 -11.97
N GLU A 203 10.67 7.99 -11.10
CA GLU A 203 11.74 8.68 -10.37
C GLU A 203 12.45 7.69 -9.41
N LEU A 204 11.71 6.90 -8.66
CA LEU A 204 12.26 5.87 -7.76
C LEU A 204 13.01 4.76 -8.53
N GLU A 205 12.57 4.40 -9.73
CA GLU A 205 13.25 3.41 -10.59
C GLU A 205 14.65 3.92 -11.01
N ILE A 206 14.76 5.20 -11.37
CA ILE A 206 16.04 5.83 -11.72
C ILE A 206 17.02 5.78 -10.54
N ASP A 207 16.54 5.99 -9.32
CA ASP A 207 17.37 5.93 -8.09
C ASP A 207 17.94 4.52 -7.83
N GLY A 208 17.33 3.49 -8.41
CA GLY A 208 17.80 2.11 -8.37
C GLY A 208 17.85 1.48 -6.98
N LEU A 209 17.00 1.94 -6.07
CA LEU A 209 16.97 1.49 -4.67
C LEU A 209 16.41 0.09 -4.51
N GLU A 210 16.97 -0.64 -3.55
CA GLU A 210 16.44 -1.92 -3.09
C GLU A 210 15.33 -1.70 -2.04
N VAL A 211 14.47 -2.70 -1.85
CA VAL A 211 13.40 -2.67 -0.85
C VAL A 211 13.57 -3.79 0.17
N ASP A 212 13.30 -3.50 1.45
CA ASP A 212 13.14 -4.53 2.48
C ASP A 212 11.72 -5.09 2.42
N ILE A 213 11.59 -6.32 1.96
CA ILE A 213 10.32 -7.04 1.87
C ILE A 213 10.15 -8.14 2.93
N LYS A 214 11.07 -8.19 3.90
CA LYS A 214 11.03 -9.17 5.00
C LYS A 214 9.92 -8.91 6.00
#